data_aba178435758c20a005f323fd787a18d
#
_entry.id   aba178435758c20a005f323fd787a18d
#
_cell.length_a   1.000
_cell.length_b   1.000
_cell.length_c   1.000
_cell.angle_alpha   90.00
_cell.angle_beta   90.00
_cell.angle_gamma   90.00
#
_symmetry.space_group_name_H-M   'P 1'
#
loop_
_entity.id
_entity.type
_entity.pdbx_description
1 polymer ?
#
loop_
_entity_poly.entity_id
_entity_poly.type
_entity_poly.pdbx_seq_one_letter_code
_entity_poly.pdbx_strand_id
1 'polypeptide(L)'
;MKKDNRKYYAAYEERYKTAHANGVSWSSDVNTPIVMEVIDRYKIRREHKLLEIGCGEGRDSRTVLDHGFPLMATDISEEAIAYCRQQMPRYEKHFRVLNCLSARLEETFDFIFAIAVVHMLVLDEDRDGFYRFIRSHLTAEGKALICTMGDGEFEMQSDISTAFTLQERNHDSGKMMVAGTSCRMVSWNTLENELARNGLTIIEKGITSSLPDFNCLMYAVVKA
;
A
#
# COMPACT_ATOMS: atom_id res chain seq x y z
N MET A 1 18.36 -14.75 23.51
CA MET A 1 17.53 -14.56 22.32
C MET A 1 18.26 -13.63 21.35
N LYS A 2 18.52 -14.04 20.11
CA LYS A 2 19.04 -13.12 19.09
C LYS A 2 17.95 -12.06 18.85
N LYS A 3 18.29 -10.77 18.98
CA LYS A 3 17.40 -9.68 18.65
C LYS A 3 17.09 -9.81 17.13
N ASP A 4 15.83 -9.94 16.77
CA ASP A 4 15.42 -9.93 15.36
C ASP A 4 15.64 -8.52 14.82
N ASN A 5 16.62 -8.39 13.91
CA ASN A 5 16.97 -7.09 13.31
C ASN A 5 16.12 -6.74 12.07
N ARG A 6 15.16 -7.62 11.72
CA ARG A 6 14.25 -7.35 10.60
C ARG A 6 13.35 -6.16 10.93
N LYS A 7 13.05 -5.36 9.94
CA LYS A 7 12.10 -4.27 10.09
C LYS A 7 10.68 -4.84 10.21
N TYR A 8 9.94 -4.46 11.24
CA TYR A 8 8.61 -4.98 11.56
C TYR A 8 7.63 -4.94 10.37
N TYR A 9 7.70 -3.90 9.55
CA TYR A 9 6.85 -3.74 8.38
C TYR A 9 7.17 -4.72 7.24
N ALA A 10 8.31 -5.41 7.29
CA ALA A 10 8.64 -6.48 6.35
C ALA A 10 7.98 -7.84 6.69
N ALA A 11 7.17 -7.91 7.75
CA ALA A 11 6.53 -9.15 8.16
C ALA A 11 5.51 -9.69 7.13
N TYR A 12 5.03 -8.84 6.21
CA TYR A 12 4.19 -9.27 5.09
C TYR A 12 4.91 -10.20 4.12
N GLU A 13 6.22 -10.10 3.98
CA GLU A 13 7.01 -11.07 3.21
C GLU A 13 6.79 -12.51 3.71
N GLU A 14 6.82 -12.73 5.03
CA GLU A 14 6.58 -14.05 5.62
C GLU A 14 5.12 -14.50 5.47
N ARG A 15 4.19 -13.54 5.46
CA ARG A 15 2.76 -13.83 5.25
C ARG A 15 2.50 -14.29 3.82
N TYR A 16 3.02 -13.61 2.82
CA TYR A 16 2.91 -14.01 1.41
C TYR A 16 3.57 -15.37 1.17
N LYS A 17 4.78 -15.60 1.68
CA LYS A 17 5.45 -16.91 1.59
C LYS A 17 4.57 -18.03 2.13
N THR A 18 3.94 -17.80 3.27
CA THR A 18 3.06 -18.81 3.88
C THR A 18 1.83 -19.07 3.02
N ALA A 19 1.15 -18.03 2.53
CA ALA A 19 -0.02 -18.18 1.68
C ALA A 19 0.32 -18.89 0.37
N HIS A 20 1.36 -18.45 -0.32
CA HIS A 20 1.77 -19.04 -1.62
C HIS A 20 2.27 -20.48 -1.47
N ALA A 21 2.98 -20.81 -0.39
CA ALA A 21 3.36 -22.20 -0.09
C ALA A 21 2.15 -23.13 0.12
N ASN A 22 1.00 -22.58 0.52
CA ASN A 22 -0.26 -23.30 0.61
C ASN A 22 -1.09 -23.23 -0.71
N GLY A 23 -0.55 -22.65 -1.77
CA GLY A 23 -1.19 -22.59 -3.09
C GLY A 23 -2.32 -21.56 -3.18
N VAL A 24 -2.35 -20.56 -2.29
CA VAL A 24 -3.41 -19.53 -2.26
C VAL A 24 -2.80 -18.13 -2.28
N SER A 25 -3.55 -17.13 -2.77
CA SER A 25 -3.24 -15.72 -2.58
C SER A 25 -3.67 -15.29 -1.18
N TRP A 26 -2.99 -14.30 -0.61
CA TRP A 26 -3.39 -13.73 0.68
C TRP A 26 -4.59 -12.78 0.54
N SER A 27 -4.58 -11.92 -0.46
CA SER A 27 -5.66 -10.95 -0.73
C SER A 27 -6.59 -11.44 -1.83
N SER A 28 -7.80 -10.90 -1.85
CA SER A 28 -8.72 -11.11 -2.96
C SER A 28 -8.17 -10.49 -4.25
N ASP A 29 -8.69 -10.88 -5.40
CA ASP A 29 -8.36 -10.31 -6.71
C ASP A 29 -9.29 -9.13 -7.10
N VAL A 30 -10.17 -8.73 -6.19
CA VAL A 30 -11.10 -7.61 -6.41
C VAL A 30 -10.38 -6.29 -6.20
N ASN A 31 -10.32 -5.46 -7.23
CA ASN A 31 -9.69 -4.14 -7.18
C ASN A 31 -10.42 -3.17 -6.25
N THR A 32 -9.70 -2.18 -5.77
CA THR A 32 -10.23 -1.09 -4.95
C THR A 32 -10.87 -0.01 -5.84
N PRO A 33 -12.21 0.16 -5.82
CA PRO A 33 -12.90 1.04 -6.78
C PRO A 33 -12.38 2.47 -6.81
N ILE A 34 -12.03 3.04 -5.64
CA ILE A 34 -11.57 4.43 -5.50
C ILE A 34 -10.35 4.75 -6.37
N VAL A 35 -9.52 3.76 -6.73
CA VAL A 35 -8.34 3.99 -7.58
C VAL A 35 -8.77 4.51 -8.95
N MET A 36 -9.68 3.78 -9.61
CA MET A 36 -10.17 4.19 -10.93
C MET A 36 -11.08 5.40 -10.86
N GLU A 37 -11.88 5.55 -9.80
CA GLU A 37 -12.71 6.74 -9.57
C GLU A 37 -11.87 8.02 -9.46
N VAL A 38 -10.73 7.97 -8.75
CA VAL A 38 -9.81 9.11 -8.63
C VAL A 38 -9.09 9.38 -9.95
N ILE A 39 -8.67 8.34 -10.67
CA ILE A 39 -8.10 8.47 -12.02
C ILE A 39 -9.06 9.23 -12.93
N ASP A 40 -10.32 8.85 -12.97
CA ASP A 40 -11.33 9.49 -13.82
C ASP A 40 -11.66 10.91 -13.34
N ARG A 41 -11.86 11.11 -12.04
CA ARG A 41 -12.22 12.39 -11.42
C ARG A 41 -11.17 13.47 -11.64
N TYR A 42 -9.90 13.10 -11.51
CA TYR A 42 -8.77 14.02 -11.72
C TYR A 42 -8.21 13.98 -13.13
N LYS A 43 -8.87 13.26 -14.05
CA LYS A 43 -8.50 13.19 -15.48
C LYS A 43 -7.04 12.77 -15.68
N ILE A 44 -6.60 11.78 -14.90
CA ILE A 44 -5.31 11.15 -15.11
C ILE A 44 -5.34 10.44 -16.45
N ARG A 45 -4.38 10.74 -17.34
CA ARG A 45 -4.38 10.26 -18.71
C ARG A 45 -3.32 9.18 -18.92
N ARG A 46 -3.43 8.44 -20.03
CA ARG A 46 -2.50 7.32 -20.32
C ARG A 46 -1.07 7.75 -20.63
N GLU A 47 -0.82 9.03 -20.91
CA GLU A 47 0.53 9.59 -21.02
C GLU A 47 1.16 9.95 -19.68
N HIS A 48 0.38 10.00 -18.59
CA HIS A 48 0.86 10.26 -17.25
C HIS A 48 1.57 9.04 -16.68
N LYS A 49 2.64 9.27 -15.93
CA LYS A 49 3.38 8.22 -15.21
C LYS A 49 2.72 7.94 -13.89
N LEU A 50 2.46 6.66 -13.60
CA LEU A 50 1.84 6.21 -12.37
C LEU A 50 2.80 5.36 -11.53
N LEU A 51 2.70 5.51 -10.21
CA LEU A 51 3.41 4.68 -9.23
C LEU A 51 2.43 4.10 -8.23
N GLU A 52 2.48 2.79 -8.01
CA GLU A 52 1.83 2.12 -6.89
C GLU A 52 2.87 1.74 -5.84
N ILE A 53 2.61 2.11 -4.58
CA ILE A 53 3.44 1.74 -3.43
C ILE A 53 2.69 0.68 -2.65
N GLY A 54 3.32 -0.49 -2.44
CA GLY A 54 2.73 -1.62 -1.73
C GLY A 54 1.65 -2.33 -2.56
N CYS A 55 1.99 -2.74 -3.78
CA CYS A 55 1.05 -3.40 -4.69
C CYS A 55 0.58 -4.79 -4.22
N GLY A 56 1.28 -5.39 -3.24
CA GLY A 56 0.99 -6.74 -2.78
C GLY A 56 0.95 -7.73 -3.94
N GLU A 57 -0.12 -8.48 -4.05
CA GLU A 57 -0.36 -9.48 -5.10
C GLU A 57 -0.93 -8.88 -6.40
N GLY A 58 -0.97 -7.53 -6.50
CA GLY A 58 -1.17 -6.80 -7.77
C GLY A 58 -2.62 -6.64 -8.23
N ARG A 59 -3.61 -6.74 -7.35
CA ARG A 59 -5.03 -6.61 -7.72
C ARG A 59 -5.37 -5.25 -8.34
N ASP A 60 -4.91 -4.15 -7.72
CA ASP A 60 -5.13 -2.79 -8.23
C ASP A 60 -4.22 -2.51 -9.42
N SER A 61 -2.96 -3.00 -9.38
CA SER A 61 -2.02 -2.94 -10.50
C SER A 61 -2.61 -3.53 -11.78
N ARG A 62 -3.23 -4.71 -11.69
CA ARG A 62 -3.84 -5.40 -12.83
C ARG A 62 -4.88 -4.51 -13.50
N THR A 63 -5.78 -3.95 -12.71
CA THR A 63 -6.85 -3.08 -13.21
C THR A 63 -6.29 -1.85 -13.92
N VAL A 64 -5.32 -1.17 -13.31
CA VAL A 64 -4.71 0.04 -13.88
C VAL A 64 -3.95 -0.29 -15.18
N LEU A 65 -3.17 -1.38 -15.21
CA LEU A 65 -2.45 -1.84 -16.39
C LEU A 65 -3.38 -2.28 -17.52
N ASP A 66 -4.48 -2.98 -17.21
CA ASP A 66 -5.48 -3.41 -18.18
C ASP A 66 -6.22 -2.23 -18.83
N HIS A 67 -6.31 -1.10 -18.14
CA HIS A 67 -6.81 0.17 -18.71
C HIS A 67 -5.75 0.93 -19.51
N GLY A 68 -4.54 0.40 -19.64
CA GLY A 68 -3.47 0.94 -20.50
C GLY A 68 -2.67 2.09 -19.87
N PHE A 69 -2.65 2.24 -18.55
CA PHE A 69 -1.81 3.23 -17.89
C PHE A 69 -0.37 2.72 -17.71
N PRO A 70 0.65 3.57 -17.92
CA PRO A 70 2.05 3.21 -17.67
C PRO A 70 2.33 3.24 -16.16
N LEU A 71 2.09 2.12 -15.50
CA LEU A 71 2.25 1.96 -14.06
C LEU A 71 3.60 1.34 -13.72
N MET A 72 4.30 1.88 -12.72
CA MET A 72 5.31 1.19 -11.95
C MET A 72 4.65 0.70 -10.67
N ALA A 73 4.48 -0.61 -10.52
CA ALA A 73 3.93 -1.25 -9.33
C ALA A 73 5.06 -1.75 -8.43
N THR A 74 5.04 -1.37 -7.16
CA THR A 74 6.15 -1.67 -6.24
C THR A 74 5.67 -2.25 -4.93
N ASP A 75 6.46 -3.18 -4.38
CA ASP A 75 6.28 -3.70 -3.02
C ASP A 75 7.64 -3.95 -2.38
N ILE A 76 7.71 -3.93 -1.06
CA ILE A 76 8.93 -4.32 -0.33
C ILE A 76 9.13 -5.83 -0.35
N SER A 77 8.06 -6.61 -0.51
CA SER A 77 8.06 -8.06 -0.54
C SER A 77 8.55 -8.59 -1.89
N GLU A 78 9.68 -9.32 -1.86
CA GLU A 78 10.18 -10.04 -3.03
C GLU A 78 9.19 -11.13 -3.47
N GLU A 79 8.55 -11.80 -2.51
CA GLU A 79 7.56 -12.85 -2.76
C GLU A 79 6.34 -12.31 -3.50
N ALA A 80 5.79 -11.17 -3.04
CA ALA A 80 4.65 -10.53 -3.70
C ALA A 80 4.98 -10.12 -5.14
N ILE A 81 6.16 -9.55 -5.36
CA ILE A 81 6.61 -9.15 -6.71
C ILE A 81 6.83 -10.37 -7.61
N ALA A 82 7.43 -11.45 -7.08
CA ALA A 82 7.58 -12.69 -7.83
C ALA A 82 6.23 -13.28 -8.23
N TYR A 83 5.27 -13.28 -7.32
CA TYR A 83 3.89 -13.69 -7.58
C TYR A 83 3.24 -12.84 -8.68
N CYS A 84 3.30 -11.51 -8.59
CA CYS A 84 2.76 -10.61 -9.61
C CYS A 84 3.34 -10.90 -11.00
N ARG A 85 4.64 -11.08 -11.11
CA ARG A 85 5.31 -11.40 -12.39
C ARG A 85 4.85 -12.74 -12.96
N GLN A 86 4.67 -13.74 -12.09
CA GLN A 86 4.15 -15.05 -12.50
C GLN A 86 2.70 -14.99 -12.96
N GLN A 87 1.84 -14.28 -12.21
CA GLN A 87 0.40 -14.19 -12.52
C GLN A 87 0.10 -13.23 -13.68
N MET A 88 0.99 -12.29 -13.95
CA MET A 88 0.81 -11.26 -14.97
C MET A 88 2.04 -11.13 -15.89
N PRO A 89 2.45 -12.20 -16.62
CA PRO A 89 3.71 -12.21 -17.39
C PRO A 89 3.78 -11.13 -18.46
N ARG A 90 2.64 -10.71 -19.02
CA ARG A 90 2.58 -9.59 -19.99
C ARG A 90 2.98 -8.25 -19.36
N TYR A 91 2.88 -8.13 -18.05
CA TYR A 91 3.20 -6.93 -17.26
C TYR A 91 4.44 -7.10 -16.36
N GLU A 92 5.21 -8.17 -16.53
CA GLU A 92 6.37 -8.48 -15.68
C GLU A 92 7.28 -7.29 -15.40
N LYS A 93 7.56 -6.48 -16.44
CA LYS A 93 8.48 -5.34 -16.37
C LYS A 93 7.94 -4.16 -15.53
N HIS A 94 6.64 -4.15 -15.23
CA HIS A 94 5.99 -3.12 -14.43
C HIS A 94 6.18 -3.33 -12.91
N PHE A 95 6.52 -4.56 -12.48
CA PHE A 95 6.65 -4.93 -11.07
C PHE A 95 8.08 -4.84 -10.59
N ARG A 96 8.33 -4.11 -9.48
CA ARG A 96 9.67 -3.90 -8.92
C ARG A 96 9.64 -4.04 -7.39
N VAL A 97 10.66 -4.70 -6.84
CA VAL A 97 10.90 -4.66 -5.39
C VAL A 97 11.41 -3.28 -5.02
N LEU A 98 10.76 -2.63 -4.06
CA LEU A 98 11.14 -1.30 -3.61
C LEU A 98 10.69 -1.06 -2.17
N ASN A 99 11.64 -0.64 -1.33
CA ASN A 99 11.34 -0.11 -0.01
C ASN A 99 11.28 1.42 -0.07
N CYS A 100 10.07 1.99 -0.08
CA CYS A 100 9.86 3.44 -0.18
C CYS A 100 10.45 4.24 1.00
N LEU A 101 10.78 3.58 2.14
CA LEU A 101 11.39 4.26 3.28
C LEU A 101 12.91 4.48 3.11
N SER A 102 13.57 3.76 2.20
CA SER A 102 15.01 3.85 1.99
C SER A 102 15.41 4.11 0.53
N ALA A 103 14.51 3.87 -0.41
CA ALA A 103 14.79 4.05 -1.83
C ALA A 103 14.68 5.52 -2.25
N ARG A 104 15.41 5.85 -3.32
CA ARG A 104 15.22 7.06 -4.12
C ARG A 104 15.07 6.67 -5.57
N LEU A 105 14.07 7.21 -6.24
CA LEU A 105 13.89 7.11 -7.68
C LEU A 105 14.34 8.45 -8.32
N GLU A 106 14.90 8.37 -9.50
CA GLU A 106 15.22 9.58 -10.29
C GLU A 106 13.96 10.13 -11.00
N GLU A 107 12.94 9.27 -11.11
CA GLU A 107 11.69 9.57 -11.80
C GLU A 107 10.69 10.25 -10.86
N THR A 108 9.86 11.13 -11.44
CA THR A 108 8.66 11.68 -10.80
C THR A 108 7.41 11.16 -11.49
N PHE A 109 6.29 11.20 -10.78
CA PHE A 109 5.03 10.61 -11.19
C PHE A 109 3.89 11.63 -11.12
N ASP A 110 2.98 11.54 -12.06
CA ASP A 110 1.80 12.39 -12.12
C ASP A 110 0.70 11.88 -11.19
N PHE A 111 0.71 10.58 -10.93
CA PHE A 111 -0.19 9.97 -9.96
C PHE A 111 0.52 8.87 -9.17
N ILE A 112 0.48 8.98 -7.85
CA ILE A 112 0.98 7.96 -6.92
C ILE A 112 -0.21 7.43 -6.14
N PHE A 113 -0.32 6.10 -5.98
CA PHE A 113 -1.32 5.56 -5.09
C PHE A 113 -0.76 4.47 -4.18
N ALA A 114 -1.34 4.38 -2.98
CA ALA A 114 -0.98 3.39 -1.98
C ALA A 114 -2.25 2.94 -1.25
N ILE A 115 -2.63 1.69 -1.47
CA ILE A 115 -3.86 1.13 -0.91
C ILE A 115 -3.51 0.19 0.23
N ALA A 116 -4.00 0.50 1.42
CA ALA A 116 -3.79 -0.30 2.62
C ALA A 116 -2.30 -0.55 2.95
N VAL A 117 -1.46 0.50 2.85
CA VAL A 117 -0.02 0.44 3.13
C VAL A 117 0.36 1.16 4.42
N VAL A 118 0.00 2.45 4.54
CA VAL A 118 0.52 3.30 5.63
C VAL A 118 0.08 2.83 7.02
N HIS A 119 -1.03 2.11 7.15
CA HIS A 119 -1.44 1.53 8.44
C HIS A 119 -0.48 0.43 8.93
N MET A 120 0.34 -0.15 8.05
CA MET A 120 1.37 -1.11 8.46
C MET A 120 2.60 -0.44 9.09
N LEU A 121 2.76 0.88 8.89
CA LEU A 121 3.83 1.68 9.46
C LEU A 121 3.37 2.22 10.81
N VAL A 122 3.93 1.67 11.91
CA VAL A 122 3.53 1.99 13.28
C VAL A 122 4.31 3.19 13.82
N LEU A 123 5.62 3.28 13.53
CA LEU A 123 6.47 4.35 14.05
C LEU A 123 6.27 5.64 13.25
N ASP A 124 6.26 6.78 13.94
CA ASP A 124 6.12 8.11 13.31
C ASP A 124 7.19 8.36 12.26
N GLU A 125 8.43 7.97 12.54
CA GLU A 125 9.57 8.14 11.62
C GLU A 125 9.37 7.39 10.29
N ASP A 126 8.79 6.18 10.33
CA ASP A 126 8.50 5.39 9.14
C ASP A 126 7.33 5.99 8.35
N ARG A 127 6.28 6.45 9.05
CA ARG A 127 5.13 7.15 8.42
C ARG A 127 5.59 8.46 7.76
N ASP A 128 6.40 9.25 8.45
CA ASP A 128 6.98 10.46 7.89
C ASP A 128 7.89 10.15 6.69
N GLY A 129 8.65 9.05 6.74
CA GLY A 129 9.45 8.55 5.62
C GLY A 129 8.59 8.24 4.40
N PHE A 130 7.46 7.57 4.60
CA PHE A 130 6.48 7.25 3.55
C PHE A 130 5.89 8.50 2.90
N TYR A 131 5.45 9.48 3.68
CA TYR A 131 4.89 10.72 3.15
C TYR A 131 5.93 11.58 2.43
N ARG A 132 7.16 11.64 2.96
CA ARG A 132 8.28 12.34 2.29
C ARG A 132 8.64 11.66 0.97
N PHE A 133 8.60 10.32 0.89
CA PHE A 133 8.79 9.62 -0.37
C PHE A 133 7.75 10.02 -1.40
N ILE A 134 6.46 10.00 -1.06
CA ILE A 134 5.38 10.45 -1.95
C ILE A 134 5.64 11.87 -2.42
N ARG A 135 5.85 12.81 -1.49
CA ARG A 135 6.08 14.22 -1.82
C ARG A 135 7.24 14.42 -2.79
N SER A 136 8.36 13.74 -2.55
CA SER A 136 9.58 13.92 -3.34
C SER A 136 9.51 13.34 -4.75
N HIS A 137 8.54 12.45 -5.00
CA HIS A 137 8.37 11.79 -6.30
C HIS A 137 7.10 12.23 -7.05
N LEU A 138 6.32 13.18 -6.52
CA LEU A 138 5.24 13.82 -7.27
C LEU A 138 5.78 14.87 -8.22
N THR A 139 5.21 14.95 -9.43
CA THR A 139 5.37 16.13 -10.29
C THR A 139 4.67 17.34 -9.66
N ALA A 140 4.97 18.57 -10.11
CA ALA A 140 4.38 19.80 -9.56
C ALA A 140 2.83 19.80 -9.59
N GLU A 141 2.23 19.19 -10.60
CA GLU A 141 0.77 19.06 -10.73
C GLU A 141 0.27 17.66 -10.29
N GLY A 142 1.19 16.81 -9.86
CA GLY A 142 0.93 15.44 -9.46
C GLY A 142 0.01 15.33 -8.25
N LYS A 143 -0.67 14.20 -8.16
CA LYS A 143 -1.55 13.88 -7.04
C LYS A 143 -1.22 12.50 -6.46
N ALA A 144 -1.48 12.32 -5.19
CA ALA A 144 -1.41 10.98 -4.62
C ALA A 144 -2.73 10.59 -3.94
N LEU A 145 -3.12 9.32 -4.09
CA LEU A 145 -4.20 8.67 -3.37
C LEU A 145 -3.61 7.78 -2.28
N ILE A 146 -3.94 8.06 -1.04
CA ILE A 146 -3.52 7.27 0.11
C ILE A 146 -4.76 6.68 0.75
N CYS A 147 -4.88 5.34 0.77
CA CYS A 147 -5.91 4.63 1.50
C CYS A 147 -5.31 3.90 2.70
N THR A 148 -5.94 4.03 3.85
CA THR A 148 -5.49 3.42 5.10
C THR A 148 -6.66 2.83 5.89
N MET A 149 -6.41 1.79 6.66
CA MET A 149 -7.42 1.25 7.57
C MET A 149 -7.83 2.31 8.59
N GLY A 150 -9.12 2.39 8.86
CA GLY A 150 -9.70 3.28 9.86
C GLY A 150 -11.04 3.84 9.42
N ASP A 151 -11.79 4.35 10.38
CA ASP A 151 -13.09 5.02 10.23
C ASP A 151 -12.99 6.56 10.37
N GLY A 152 -11.80 7.05 10.66
CA GLY A 152 -11.53 8.47 10.88
C GLY A 152 -11.64 8.93 12.33
N GLU A 153 -12.05 8.06 13.24
CA GLU A 153 -12.22 8.37 14.66
C GLU A 153 -11.37 7.50 15.57
N PHE A 154 -11.37 6.18 15.33
CA PHE A 154 -10.70 5.20 16.18
C PHE A 154 -9.19 5.18 15.92
N GLU A 155 -8.41 5.24 17.00
CA GLU A 155 -6.96 5.13 16.97
C GLU A 155 -6.46 3.90 17.71
N MET A 156 -5.52 3.18 17.11
CA MET A 156 -4.84 2.05 17.75
C MET A 156 -3.48 1.80 17.10
N GLN A 157 -2.59 1.15 17.84
CA GLN A 157 -1.35 0.62 17.27
C GLN A 157 -0.99 -0.72 17.90
N SER A 158 -0.42 -1.60 17.10
CA SER A 158 0.10 -2.88 17.55
C SER A 158 1.51 -2.75 18.15
N ASP A 159 1.88 -3.70 19.01
CA ASP A 159 3.27 -3.87 19.42
C ASP A 159 4.09 -4.42 18.25
N ILE A 160 5.04 -3.63 17.77
CA ILE A 160 5.90 -4.00 16.62
C ILE A 160 6.78 -5.23 16.92
N SER A 161 7.05 -5.55 18.18
CA SER A 161 7.84 -6.73 18.57
C SER A 161 7.14 -8.04 18.22
N THR A 162 5.82 -8.01 18.03
CA THR A 162 4.99 -9.17 17.71
C THR A 162 4.75 -9.36 16.19
N ALA A 163 5.25 -8.46 15.34
CA ALA A 163 4.95 -8.46 13.91
C ALA A 163 5.27 -9.80 13.21
N PHE A 164 6.33 -10.49 13.64
CA PHE A 164 6.72 -11.79 13.09
C PHE A 164 6.17 -12.99 13.88
N THR A 165 5.42 -12.75 14.96
CA THR A 165 4.78 -13.82 15.72
C THR A 165 3.67 -14.46 14.91
N LEU A 166 3.66 -15.80 14.85
CA LEU A 166 2.60 -16.51 14.14
C LEU A 166 1.26 -16.32 14.87
N GLN A 167 0.24 -15.99 14.11
CA GLN A 167 -1.13 -15.80 14.56
C GLN A 167 -2.09 -16.54 13.63
N GLU A 168 -3.14 -17.11 14.22
CA GLU A 168 -4.24 -17.67 13.42
C GLU A 168 -5.03 -16.52 12.78
N ARG A 169 -5.24 -16.61 11.47
CA ARG A 169 -6.07 -15.68 10.71
C ARG A 169 -7.10 -16.46 9.90
N ASN A 170 -8.30 -15.89 9.81
CA ASN A 170 -9.30 -16.38 8.87
C ASN A 170 -8.89 -15.96 7.45
N HIS A 171 -9.02 -16.88 6.53
CA HIS A 171 -8.78 -16.72 5.11
C HIS A 171 -9.89 -17.46 4.36
N ASP A 172 -10.14 -17.14 3.10
CA ASP A 172 -11.20 -17.82 2.29
C ASP A 172 -10.94 -19.33 2.16
N SER A 173 -9.68 -19.76 2.19
CA SER A 173 -9.31 -21.18 2.21
C SER A 173 -9.41 -21.86 3.58
N GLY A 174 -9.82 -21.13 4.63
CA GLY A 174 -9.89 -21.60 6.02
C GLY A 174 -8.93 -20.85 6.94
N LYS A 175 -8.64 -21.43 8.10
CA LYS A 175 -7.72 -20.84 9.09
C LYS A 175 -6.27 -21.09 8.71
N MET A 176 -5.47 -20.04 8.78
CA MET A 176 -4.02 -20.11 8.50
C MET A 176 -3.21 -19.52 9.64
N MET A 177 -2.07 -20.16 9.94
CA MET A 177 -1.06 -19.62 10.84
C MET A 177 -0.06 -18.79 10.03
N VAL A 178 -0.12 -17.47 10.17
CA VAL A 178 0.70 -16.52 9.40
C VAL A 178 1.36 -15.49 10.32
N ALA A 179 2.36 -14.78 9.82
CA ALA A 179 2.96 -13.65 10.54
C ALA A 179 1.89 -12.62 10.92
N GLY A 180 1.93 -12.14 12.16
CA GLY A 180 0.93 -11.22 12.72
C GLY A 180 0.86 -9.89 11.99
N THR A 181 2.00 -9.43 11.44
CA THR A 181 2.20 -8.10 10.87
C THR A 181 1.97 -6.96 11.88
N SER A 182 1.98 -5.74 11.44
CA SER A 182 1.77 -4.56 12.29
C SER A 182 0.59 -3.74 11.75
N CYS A 183 -0.04 -2.98 12.65
CA CYS A 183 -1.14 -2.11 12.27
C CYS A 183 -1.17 -0.87 13.17
N ARG A 184 -1.35 0.30 12.57
CA ARG A 184 -1.69 1.55 13.25
C ARG A 184 -2.84 2.21 12.50
N MET A 185 -3.99 2.32 13.17
CA MET A 185 -5.12 3.11 12.71
C MET A 185 -5.07 4.48 13.38
N VAL A 186 -5.43 5.50 12.65
CA VAL A 186 -5.37 6.89 13.09
C VAL A 186 -6.69 7.60 12.78
N SER A 187 -7.02 8.65 13.56
CA SER A 187 -8.15 9.53 13.27
C SER A 187 -7.85 10.46 12.09
N TRP A 188 -8.89 11.15 11.58
CA TRP A 188 -8.71 12.20 10.58
C TRP A 188 -7.75 13.29 11.06
N ASN A 189 -7.90 13.73 12.30
CA ASN A 189 -7.02 14.76 12.86
C ASN A 189 -5.56 14.34 12.84
N THR A 190 -5.25 13.11 13.22
CA THR A 190 -3.88 12.59 13.20
C THR A 190 -3.36 12.46 11.77
N LEU A 191 -4.16 11.92 10.83
CA LEU A 191 -3.75 11.78 9.43
C LEU A 191 -3.49 13.14 8.76
N GLU A 192 -4.36 14.14 9.00
CA GLU A 192 -4.21 15.49 8.47
C GLU A 192 -2.93 16.16 8.98
N ASN A 193 -2.64 16.01 10.27
CA ASN A 193 -1.41 16.53 10.87
C ASN A 193 -0.15 15.85 10.32
N GLU A 194 -0.20 14.51 10.11
CA GLU A 194 0.89 13.75 9.50
C GLU A 194 1.18 14.23 8.08
N LEU A 195 0.16 14.38 7.25
CA LEU A 195 0.28 14.86 5.87
C LEU A 195 0.81 16.29 5.83
N ALA A 196 0.22 17.19 6.62
CA ALA A 196 0.61 18.61 6.65
C ALA A 196 2.07 18.82 7.09
N ARG A 197 2.53 18.12 8.15
CA ARG A 197 3.93 18.23 8.61
C ARG A 197 4.95 17.71 7.61
N ASN A 198 4.51 16.82 6.69
CA ASN A 198 5.33 16.31 5.60
C ASN A 198 5.16 17.07 4.28
N GLY A 199 4.43 18.21 4.30
CA GLY A 199 4.25 19.11 3.16
C GLY A 199 3.32 18.55 2.08
N LEU A 200 2.34 17.75 2.48
CA LEU A 200 1.26 17.26 1.63
C LEU A 200 -0.05 17.94 2.02
N THR A 201 -0.78 18.44 1.04
CA THR A 201 -2.05 19.13 1.23
C THR A 201 -3.20 18.23 0.75
N ILE A 202 -4.16 17.97 1.61
CA ILE A 202 -5.38 17.21 1.25
C ILE A 202 -6.26 18.09 0.35
N ILE A 203 -6.65 17.54 -0.79
CA ILE A 203 -7.61 18.17 -1.72
C ILE A 203 -8.95 17.45 -1.75
N GLU A 204 -8.99 16.20 -1.29
CA GLU A 204 -10.20 15.39 -1.12
C GLU A 204 -9.95 14.33 -0.05
N LYS A 205 -10.97 13.99 0.72
CA LYS A 205 -10.92 12.88 1.68
C LYS A 205 -12.29 12.27 1.87
N GLY A 206 -12.33 11.02 2.32
CA GLY A 206 -13.58 10.32 2.61
C GLY A 206 -13.34 8.88 3.07
N ILE A 207 -14.42 8.13 3.14
CA ILE A 207 -14.41 6.71 3.47
C ILE A 207 -14.74 5.91 2.21
N THR A 208 -14.04 4.82 2.02
CA THR A 208 -14.25 3.83 0.95
C THR A 208 -14.11 2.42 1.49
N SER A 209 -14.21 1.43 0.62
CA SER A 209 -13.99 0.03 0.96
C SER A 209 -13.27 -0.70 -0.17
N SER A 210 -12.68 -1.83 0.15
CA SER A 210 -12.10 -2.78 -0.80
C SER A 210 -12.54 -4.17 -0.38
N LEU A 211 -13.78 -4.51 -0.72
CA LEU A 211 -14.39 -5.78 -0.33
C LEU A 211 -13.78 -6.95 -1.12
N PRO A 212 -13.65 -8.15 -0.51
CA PRO A 212 -14.01 -8.47 0.88
C PRO A 212 -12.93 -8.09 1.92
N ASP A 213 -11.74 -7.63 1.52
CA ASP A 213 -10.57 -7.51 2.39
C ASP A 213 -10.70 -6.36 3.41
N PHE A 214 -11.30 -5.23 3.00
CA PHE A 214 -11.44 -4.03 3.84
C PHE A 214 -12.84 -3.43 3.74
N ASN A 215 -13.60 -3.54 4.82
CA ASN A 215 -14.94 -2.95 4.91
C ASN A 215 -14.91 -1.43 5.07
N CYS A 216 -13.83 -0.88 5.61
CA CYS A 216 -13.68 0.53 5.88
C CYS A 216 -12.23 0.98 5.68
N LEU A 217 -12.04 1.92 4.76
CA LEU A 217 -10.78 2.58 4.49
C LEU A 217 -10.99 4.08 4.46
N MET A 218 -10.19 4.81 5.21
CA MET A 218 -10.02 6.24 5.00
C MET A 218 -9.23 6.46 3.71
N TYR A 219 -9.66 7.39 2.85
CA TYR A 219 -8.84 7.82 1.72
C TYR A 219 -8.59 9.32 1.75
N ALA A 220 -7.42 9.71 1.32
CA ALA A 220 -7.04 11.10 1.09
C ALA A 220 -6.38 11.23 -0.29
N VAL A 221 -6.87 12.18 -1.10
CA VAL A 221 -6.17 12.66 -2.29
C VAL A 221 -5.37 13.88 -1.90
N VAL A 222 -4.08 13.86 -2.16
CA VAL A 222 -3.15 14.90 -1.74
C VAL A 222 -2.32 15.44 -2.90
N LYS A 223 -1.77 16.63 -2.73
CA LYS A 223 -0.74 17.25 -3.58
C LYS A 223 0.44 17.74 -2.73
N ALA A 224 1.60 17.93 -3.38
CA ALA A 224 2.79 18.51 -2.76
C ALA A 224 2.67 20.03 -2.58
#